data_c24fe83b9de59b6ea11936ed99d32720
#
_entry.id   c24fe83b9de59b6ea11936ed99d32720
#
_cell.length_a   1.000
_cell.length_b   1.000
_cell.length_c   1.000
_cell.angle_alpha   90.00
_cell.angle_beta   90.00
_cell.angle_gamma   90.00
#
_symmetry.space_group_name_H-M   'P 1'
#
loop_
_entity.id
_entity.type
_entity.pdbx_description
1 polymer ?
#
loop_
_entity_poly.entity_id
_entity_poly.type
_entity_poly.pdbx_seq_one_letter_code
_entity_poly.pdbx_strand_id
1 'polypeptide(L)'
;ADLRKQGIGAYLGLYVAADEMNSNENAVQLYQSGLSMGERDYYLATDPSTTAIRDAFRTHVQKMYQLAGFDEATAKKGMEVVMDVETRLAKAFRSRTELRDPHANYNKMSMEEVKKNYPTFNWDAYLSGLGLTDVKEIIVGQPASVAEAANILNTLPVDQQVLYLQWKLIDSAASALNDEMAQQNFDFYERTMSGTQEMQPRWKTAVSVVSSALGEAVGQMYVEKYFPAAAKERMISLVKNLQTSLGERINNLAWMSDET
;
A
#
# COMPACT_ATOMS: atom_id res chain seq x y z
N ALA A 1 -5.91 -8.62 11.98
CA ALA A 1 -5.90 -9.77 11.04
C ALA A 1 -7.09 -9.72 10.08
N ASP A 2 -8.33 -9.64 10.56
CA ASP A 2 -9.53 -9.79 9.70
C ASP A 2 -9.66 -8.71 8.62
N LEU A 3 -9.43 -7.45 8.93
CA LEU A 3 -9.37 -6.38 7.92
C LEU A 3 -8.27 -6.65 6.89
N ARG A 4 -7.13 -7.16 7.32
CA ARG A 4 -6.02 -7.50 6.41
C ARG A 4 -6.39 -8.62 5.43
N LYS A 5 -7.15 -9.64 5.87
CA LYS A 5 -7.68 -10.69 4.97
C LYS A 5 -8.62 -10.13 3.90
N GLN A 6 -9.26 -9.00 4.17
CA GLN A 6 -10.11 -8.28 3.23
C GLN A 6 -9.33 -7.27 2.35
N GLY A 7 -7.99 -7.27 2.43
CA GLY A 7 -7.14 -6.33 1.69
C GLY A 7 -6.96 -4.97 2.35
N ILE A 8 -7.52 -4.75 3.55
CA ILE A 8 -7.47 -3.47 4.25
C ILE A 8 -6.27 -3.45 5.19
N GLY A 9 -5.24 -2.67 4.84
CA GLY A 9 -4.08 -2.40 5.68
C GLY A 9 -4.30 -1.22 6.61
N ALA A 10 -3.70 -1.26 7.80
CA ALA A 10 -3.82 -0.15 8.76
C ALA A 10 -2.44 0.38 9.21
N TYR A 11 -1.78 -0.30 10.15
CA TYR A 11 -0.58 0.23 10.81
C TYR A 11 0.73 -0.21 10.15
N LEU A 12 0.74 -1.39 9.53
CA LEU A 12 1.91 -1.95 8.86
C LEU A 12 1.49 -2.83 7.68
N GLY A 13 2.38 -2.97 6.71
CA GLY A 13 2.21 -3.86 5.58
C GLY A 13 2.85 -5.22 5.83
N LEU A 14 2.25 -6.26 5.24
CA LEU A 14 2.79 -7.62 5.26
C LEU A 14 2.52 -8.25 3.90
N TYR A 15 3.50 -8.94 3.36
CA TYR A 15 3.34 -9.82 2.20
C TYR A 15 4.27 -11.03 2.33
N VAL A 16 4.08 -12.02 1.48
CA VAL A 16 4.96 -13.17 1.35
C VAL A 16 5.53 -13.15 -0.06
N ALA A 17 6.85 -13.15 -0.16
CA ALA A 17 7.58 -13.18 -1.43
C ALA A 17 8.90 -13.95 -1.28
N ALA A 18 9.58 -14.19 -2.39
CA ALA A 18 10.91 -14.75 -2.35
C ALA A 18 11.85 -13.91 -1.48
N ASP A 19 12.67 -14.57 -0.69
CA ASP A 19 13.74 -13.92 0.07
C ASP A 19 14.76 -13.34 -0.92
N GLU A 20 15.07 -12.05 -0.79
CA GLU A 20 15.97 -11.33 -1.69
C GLU A 20 17.41 -11.88 -1.68
N MET A 21 17.81 -12.55 -0.58
CA MET A 21 19.14 -13.19 -0.45
C MET A 21 19.11 -14.69 -0.71
N ASN A 22 17.92 -15.31 -0.82
CA ASN A 22 17.73 -16.72 -1.14
C ASN A 22 16.42 -16.93 -1.91
N SER A 23 16.42 -16.70 -3.20
CA SER A 23 15.24 -16.77 -4.06
C SER A 23 14.56 -18.15 -4.15
N ASN A 24 15.16 -19.20 -3.57
CA ASN A 24 14.55 -20.54 -3.49
C ASN A 24 13.56 -20.68 -2.33
N GLU A 25 13.49 -19.70 -1.44
CA GLU A 25 12.61 -19.67 -0.27
C GLU A 25 11.71 -18.46 -0.27
N ASN A 26 10.50 -18.63 0.20
CA ASN A 26 9.60 -17.51 0.48
C ASN A 26 9.73 -17.06 1.93
N ALA A 27 9.74 -15.76 2.16
CA ALA A 27 9.76 -15.16 3.48
C ALA A 27 8.55 -14.26 3.71
N VAL A 28 8.10 -14.18 4.96
CA VAL A 28 7.17 -13.14 5.41
C VAL A 28 7.94 -11.83 5.50
N GLN A 29 7.43 -10.79 4.86
CA GLN A 29 8.04 -9.47 4.85
C GLN A 29 7.11 -8.45 5.49
N LEU A 30 7.66 -7.65 6.40
CA LEU A 30 6.99 -6.51 7.02
C LEU A 30 7.55 -5.21 6.43
N TYR A 31 6.67 -4.28 6.10
CA TYR A 31 7.07 -3.00 5.52
C TYR A 31 6.21 -1.84 6.06
N GLN A 32 6.76 -0.64 5.94
CA GLN A 32 6.05 0.58 6.30
C GLN A 32 4.78 0.75 5.45
N SER A 33 3.64 0.97 6.12
CA SER A 33 2.34 1.11 5.48
C SER A 33 1.36 1.83 6.41
N GLY A 34 0.23 2.25 5.89
CA GLY A 34 -0.86 2.81 6.68
C GLY A 34 -1.12 4.30 6.44
N LEU A 35 -0.27 5.00 5.67
CA LEU A 35 -0.51 6.40 5.32
C LEU A 35 -1.55 6.52 4.21
N SER A 36 -2.65 7.20 4.45
CA SER A 36 -3.71 7.42 3.46
C SER A 36 -3.25 8.31 2.30
N MET A 37 -2.42 9.33 2.55
CA MET A 37 -1.82 10.15 1.49
C MET A 37 -0.58 9.52 0.83
N GLY A 38 -0.20 8.30 1.23
CA GLY A 38 0.87 7.49 0.65
C GLY A 38 2.29 7.87 1.09
N GLU A 39 2.64 9.15 1.10
CA GLU A 39 4.00 9.63 1.36
C GLU A 39 4.11 10.36 2.70
N ARG A 40 5.22 10.11 3.41
CA ARG A 40 5.52 10.77 4.70
C ARG A 40 5.54 12.30 4.61
N ASP A 41 6.00 12.83 3.48
CA ASP A 41 6.20 14.27 3.34
C ASP A 41 4.88 15.05 3.34
N TYR A 42 3.76 14.46 2.91
CA TYR A 42 2.45 15.08 3.06
C TYR A 42 2.09 15.38 4.51
N TYR A 43 2.62 14.62 5.47
CA TYR A 43 2.38 14.81 6.91
C TYR A 43 3.41 15.72 7.57
N LEU A 44 4.64 15.82 7.05
CA LEU A 44 5.77 16.42 7.73
C LEU A 44 6.30 17.72 7.09
N ALA A 45 6.18 17.87 5.78
CA ALA A 45 6.67 19.05 5.10
C ALA A 45 5.87 20.31 5.47
N THR A 46 6.53 21.47 5.45
CA THR A 46 5.97 22.74 5.93
C THR A 46 5.80 23.78 4.82
N ASP A 47 6.05 23.39 3.57
CA ASP A 47 5.79 24.27 2.42
C ASP A 47 4.27 24.51 2.25
N PRO A 48 3.88 25.66 1.66
CA PRO A 48 2.48 26.05 1.57
C PRO A 48 1.61 25.05 0.78
N SER A 49 2.13 24.45 -0.28
CA SER A 49 1.36 23.51 -1.12
C SER A 49 1.05 22.22 -0.39
N THR A 50 2.05 21.61 0.27
CA THR A 50 1.85 20.41 1.07
C THR A 50 0.96 20.66 2.29
N THR A 51 1.08 21.84 2.91
CA THR A 51 0.22 22.24 4.02
C THR A 51 -1.23 22.33 3.58
N ALA A 52 -1.51 22.95 2.42
CA ALA A 52 -2.86 23.03 1.86
C ALA A 52 -3.46 21.64 1.56
N ILE A 53 -2.69 20.70 1.02
CA ILE A 53 -3.13 19.31 0.80
C ILE A 53 -3.45 18.63 2.15
N ARG A 54 -2.63 18.82 3.16
CA ARG A 54 -2.86 18.27 4.50
C ARG A 54 -4.13 18.82 5.16
N ASP A 55 -4.43 20.10 5.00
CA ASP A 55 -5.65 20.70 5.51
C ASP A 55 -6.88 20.22 4.73
N ALA A 56 -6.77 20.05 3.41
CA ALA A 56 -7.79 19.41 2.60
C ALA A 56 -8.03 17.95 3.03
N PHE A 57 -6.98 17.21 3.40
CA PHE A 57 -7.11 15.85 3.93
C PHE A 57 -7.89 15.82 5.25
N ARG A 58 -7.63 16.73 6.17
CA ARG A 58 -8.41 16.86 7.42
C ARG A 58 -9.90 17.04 7.13
N THR A 59 -10.21 17.94 6.22
CA THR A 59 -11.60 18.20 5.77
C THR A 59 -12.22 16.96 5.12
N HIS A 60 -11.46 16.28 4.27
CA HIS A 60 -11.88 15.04 3.61
C HIS A 60 -12.23 13.95 4.64
N VAL A 61 -11.32 13.65 5.58
CA VAL A 61 -11.54 12.61 6.61
C VAL A 61 -12.80 12.91 7.43
N GLN A 62 -12.94 14.15 7.92
CA GLN A 62 -14.13 14.53 8.70
C GLN A 62 -15.41 14.39 7.89
N LYS A 63 -15.41 14.82 6.62
CA LYS A 63 -16.55 14.71 5.73
C LYS A 63 -16.93 13.26 5.43
N MET A 64 -15.94 12.39 5.22
CA MET A 64 -16.19 10.97 4.98
C MET A 64 -16.82 10.27 6.18
N TYR A 65 -16.40 10.59 7.41
CA TYR A 65 -17.08 10.10 8.61
C TYR A 65 -18.55 10.57 8.68
N GLN A 66 -18.82 11.83 8.37
CA GLN A 66 -20.20 12.35 8.35
C GLN A 66 -21.04 11.62 7.30
N LEU A 67 -20.51 11.41 6.09
CA LEU A 67 -21.19 10.65 5.04
C LEU A 67 -21.41 9.18 5.41
N ALA A 68 -20.55 8.62 6.26
CA ALA A 68 -20.73 7.28 6.83
C ALA A 68 -21.73 7.23 8.00
N GLY A 69 -22.38 8.36 8.36
CA GLY A 69 -23.44 8.44 9.36
C GLY A 69 -22.98 8.77 10.78
N PHE A 70 -21.71 9.15 10.98
CA PHE A 70 -21.22 9.60 12.28
C PHE A 70 -21.64 11.05 12.54
N ASP A 71 -21.91 11.39 13.80
CA ASP A 71 -22.18 12.77 14.21
C ASP A 71 -20.92 13.65 14.08
N GLU A 72 -21.12 14.97 14.12
CA GLU A 72 -20.06 15.96 13.92
C GLU A 72 -18.91 15.82 14.94
N ALA A 73 -19.22 15.55 16.19
CA ALA A 73 -18.23 15.42 17.26
C ALA A 73 -17.37 14.15 17.05
N THR A 74 -18.00 13.04 16.72
CA THR A 74 -17.33 11.78 16.41
C THR A 74 -16.49 11.88 15.12
N ALA A 75 -17.02 12.53 14.08
CA ALA A 75 -16.30 12.76 12.82
C ALA A 75 -15.05 13.63 13.05
N LYS A 76 -15.14 14.68 13.84
CA LYS A 76 -14.00 15.52 14.22
C LYS A 76 -12.96 14.71 15.02
N LYS A 77 -13.39 13.95 16.04
CA LYS A 77 -12.50 13.09 16.81
C LYS A 77 -11.81 12.04 15.93
N GLY A 78 -12.54 11.42 15.01
CA GLY A 78 -12.01 10.48 14.04
C GLY A 78 -10.92 11.11 13.17
N MET A 79 -11.15 12.31 12.65
CA MET A 79 -10.14 13.06 11.87
C MET A 79 -8.89 13.35 12.70
N GLU A 80 -9.05 13.81 13.95
CA GLU A 80 -7.91 14.08 14.84
C GLU A 80 -7.08 12.81 15.11
N VAL A 81 -7.74 11.68 15.35
CA VAL A 81 -7.09 10.38 15.56
C VAL A 81 -6.35 9.92 14.30
N VAL A 82 -6.95 10.03 13.11
CA VAL A 82 -6.29 9.69 11.84
C VAL A 82 -5.04 10.52 11.65
N MET A 83 -5.13 11.82 11.87
CA MET A 83 -3.99 12.72 11.74
C MET A 83 -2.87 12.42 12.75
N ASP A 84 -3.21 12.09 13.99
CA ASP A 84 -2.21 11.70 15.01
C ASP A 84 -1.51 10.41 14.61
N VAL A 85 -2.27 9.34 14.35
CA VAL A 85 -1.73 8.02 14.00
C VAL A 85 -0.84 8.11 12.75
N GLU A 86 -1.34 8.69 11.67
CA GLU A 86 -0.60 8.73 10.41
C GLU A 86 0.60 9.68 10.46
N THR A 87 0.55 10.77 11.26
CA THR A 87 1.71 11.62 11.51
C THR A 87 2.80 10.88 12.31
N ARG A 88 2.41 10.09 13.31
CA ARG A 88 3.35 9.25 14.07
C ARG A 88 4.01 8.21 13.17
N LEU A 89 3.24 7.51 12.34
CA LEU A 89 3.76 6.58 11.35
C LEU A 89 4.71 7.28 10.37
N ALA A 90 4.30 8.43 9.82
CA ALA A 90 5.09 9.20 8.86
C ALA A 90 6.47 9.61 9.42
N LYS A 91 6.56 9.95 10.71
CA LYS A 91 7.83 10.25 11.38
C LYS A 91 8.78 9.06 11.42
N ALA A 92 8.25 7.84 11.51
CA ALA A 92 9.02 6.61 11.56
C ALA A 92 9.33 6.04 10.16
N PHE A 93 8.69 6.54 9.11
CA PHE A 93 8.89 6.06 7.74
C PHE A 93 10.21 6.54 7.15
N ARG A 94 10.81 5.70 6.35
CA ARG A 94 11.87 6.10 5.41
C ARG A 94 11.26 6.87 4.24
N SER A 95 12.04 7.81 3.71
CA SER A 95 11.73 8.52 2.46
C SER A 95 11.80 7.57 1.25
N ARG A 96 11.21 7.99 0.12
CA ARG A 96 11.30 7.25 -1.15
C ARG A 96 12.74 6.98 -1.58
N THR A 97 13.65 7.88 -1.29
CA THR A 97 15.07 7.72 -1.62
C THR A 97 15.72 6.65 -0.76
N GLU A 98 15.48 6.68 0.56
CA GLU A 98 16.00 5.68 1.49
C GLU A 98 15.43 4.27 1.24
N LEU A 99 14.20 4.18 0.74
CA LEU A 99 13.59 2.88 0.36
C LEU A 99 14.25 2.21 -0.85
N ARG A 100 15.10 2.92 -1.60
CA ARG A 100 15.83 2.36 -2.75
C ARG A 100 17.06 1.56 -2.35
N ASP A 101 17.49 1.63 -1.10
CA ASP A 101 18.61 0.85 -0.59
C ASP A 101 18.14 -0.56 -0.18
N PRO A 102 18.43 -1.60 -0.98
CA PRO A 102 17.98 -2.96 -0.70
C PRO A 102 18.65 -3.52 0.56
N HIS A 103 19.91 -3.16 0.84
CA HIS A 103 20.62 -3.65 2.02
C HIS A 103 20.03 -3.08 3.30
N ALA A 104 19.70 -1.79 3.30
CA ALA A 104 19.05 -1.15 4.45
C ALA A 104 17.64 -1.71 4.70
N ASN A 105 16.94 -2.18 3.67
CA ASN A 105 15.59 -2.76 3.77
C ASN A 105 15.60 -4.27 4.06
N TYR A 106 16.73 -4.93 4.13
CA TYR A 106 16.84 -6.35 4.41
C TYR A 106 17.30 -6.59 5.86
N ASN A 107 16.34 -6.77 6.77
CA ASN A 107 16.60 -7.06 8.18
C ASN A 107 15.91 -8.36 8.55
N LYS A 108 16.51 -9.50 8.20
CA LYS A 108 15.99 -10.82 8.50
C LYS A 108 16.18 -11.11 9.99
N MET A 109 15.13 -11.50 10.67
CA MET A 109 15.08 -11.75 12.11
C MET A 109 14.35 -13.06 12.40
N SER A 110 14.82 -13.80 13.39
CA SER A 110 14.06 -14.90 13.97
C SER A 110 12.81 -14.36 14.67
N MET A 111 11.78 -15.21 14.83
CA MET A 111 10.59 -14.83 15.58
C MET A 111 10.87 -14.48 17.05
N GLU A 112 11.91 -15.05 17.64
CA GLU A 112 12.37 -14.68 18.99
C GLU A 112 12.90 -13.24 19.02
N GLU A 113 13.71 -12.86 18.03
CA GLU A 113 14.20 -11.49 17.90
C GLU A 113 13.09 -10.49 17.60
N VAL A 114 12.14 -10.85 16.74
CA VAL A 114 10.96 -10.01 16.45
C VAL A 114 10.15 -9.75 17.73
N LYS A 115 9.87 -10.78 18.51
CA LYS A 115 9.15 -10.67 19.80
C LYS A 115 9.95 -9.88 20.84
N LYS A 116 11.26 -10.02 20.86
CA LYS A 116 12.15 -9.26 21.76
C LYS A 116 12.23 -7.78 21.37
N ASN A 117 12.32 -7.49 20.07
CA ASN A 117 12.45 -6.12 19.57
C ASN A 117 11.12 -5.34 19.58
N TYR A 118 10.00 -6.05 19.43
CA TYR A 118 8.65 -5.48 19.38
C TYR A 118 7.71 -6.21 20.35
N PRO A 119 7.97 -6.18 21.68
CA PRO A 119 7.30 -7.04 22.67
C PRO A 119 5.85 -6.66 22.94
N THR A 120 5.43 -5.45 22.57
CA THR A 120 4.09 -4.93 22.82
C THR A 120 3.05 -5.42 21.80
N PHE A 121 3.49 -6.07 20.71
CA PHE A 121 2.61 -6.58 19.67
C PHE A 121 2.47 -8.11 19.78
N ASN A 122 1.24 -8.60 19.73
CA ASN A 122 0.97 -10.04 19.78
C ASN A 122 1.17 -10.67 18.38
N TRP A 123 2.42 -10.95 18.04
CA TRP A 123 2.82 -11.54 16.76
C TRP A 123 2.19 -12.88 16.48
N ASP A 124 2.08 -13.75 17.48
CA ASP A 124 1.50 -15.10 17.32
C ASP A 124 0.03 -15.01 16.94
N ALA A 125 -0.75 -14.20 17.64
CA ALA A 125 -2.15 -13.99 17.32
C ALA A 125 -2.33 -13.31 15.94
N TYR A 126 -1.46 -12.38 15.57
CA TYR A 126 -1.55 -11.70 14.29
C TYR A 126 -1.26 -12.62 13.11
N LEU A 127 -0.13 -13.34 13.17
CA LEU A 127 0.29 -14.27 12.11
C LEU A 127 -0.67 -15.45 11.98
N SER A 128 -1.03 -16.09 13.11
CA SER A 128 -2.04 -17.15 13.14
C SER A 128 -3.39 -16.67 12.60
N GLY A 129 -3.80 -15.44 12.96
CA GLY A 129 -5.00 -14.80 12.44
C GLY A 129 -4.97 -14.61 10.93
N LEU A 130 -3.81 -14.54 10.28
CA LEU A 130 -3.62 -14.48 8.82
C LEU A 130 -3.44 -15.87 8.19
N GLY A 131 -3.45 -16.95 8.98
CA GLY A 131 -3.17 -18.29 8.49
C GLY A 131 -1.69 -18.60 8.29
N LEU A 132 -0.80 -17.72 8.78
CA LEU A 132 0.66 -17.90 8.73
C LEU A 132 1.09 -18.64 10.01
N THR A 133 1.15 -19.96 9.90
CA THR A 133 1.63 -20.85 10.97
C THR A 133 3.09 -21.22 10.72
N ASP A 134 3.81 -21.56 11.78
CA ASP A 134 5.21 -22.04 11.71
C ASP A 134 6.21 -21.07 11.06
N VAL A 135 5.92 -19.76 11.11
CA VAL A 135 6.86 -18.73 10.68
C VAL A 135 8.04 -18.70 11.63
N LYS A 136 9.24 -18.99 11.12
CA LYS A 136 10.47 -19.02 11.92
C LYS A 136 11.24 -17.71 11.84
N GLU A 137 11.21 -17.09 10.68
CA GLU A 137 11.94 -15.86 10.37
C GLU A 137 11.05 -14.88 9.60
N ILE A 138 11.31 -13.60 9.78
CA ILE A 138 10.63 -12.49 9.10
C ILE A 138 11.68 -11.50 8.59
N ILE A 139 11.48 -10.96 7.39
CA ILE A 139 12.27 -9.84 6.91
C ILE A 139 11.54 -8.56 7.30
N VAL A 140 12.18 -7.73 8.13
CA VAL A 140 11.66 -6.44 8.57
C VAL A 140 12.27 -5.34 7.72
N GLY A 141 11.52 -4.83 6.74
CA GLY A 141 12.03 -3.82 5.81
C GLY A 141 12.42 -2.53 6.50
N GLN A 142 11.55 -1.99 7.35
CA GLN A 142 11.79 -0.72 8.06
C GLN A 142 11.54 -0.88 9.56
N PRO A 143 12.58 -1.24 10.33
CA PRO A 143 12.46 -1.54 11.76
C PRO A 143 11.82 -0.42 12.59
N ALA A 144 12.14 0.84 12.32
CA ALA A 144 11.57 1.98 13.03
C ALA A 144 10.05 2.11 12.83
N SER A 145 9.58 1.83 11.61
CA SER A 145 8.16 1.86 11.28
C SER A 145 7.38 0.75 12.01
N VAL A 146 7.95 -0.47 12.05
CA VAL A 146 7.34 -1.60 12.77
C VAL A 146 7.30 -1.32 14.28
N ALA A 147 8.37 -0.73 14.83
CA ALA A 147 8.42 -0.33 16.24
C ALA A 147 7.33 0.71 16.57
N GLU A 148 7.15 1.74 15.72
CA GLU A 148 6.11 2.75 15.98
C GLU A 148 4.71 2.18 15.79
N ALA A 149 4.47 1.30 14.82
CA ALA A 149 3.20 0.60 14.68
C ALA A 149 2.85 -0.21 15.94
N ALA A 150 3.81 -0.95 16.50
CA ALA A 150 3.65 -1.68 17.74
C ALA A 150 3.40 -0.75 18.94
N ASN A 151 4.10 0.38 18.99
CA ASN A 151 3.93 1.41 20.01
C ASN A 151 2.52 2.05 19.96
N ILE A 152 2.04 2.40 18.77
CA ILE A 152 0.68 2.93 18.56
C ILE A 152 -0.35 1.94 19.09
N LEU A 153 -0.27 0.68 18.69
CA LEU A 153 -1.20 -0.37 19.12
C LEU A 153 -1.21 -0.59 20.64
N ASN A 154 -0.09 -0.32 21.31
CA ASN A 154 0.02 -0.45 22.76
C ASN A 154 -0.45 0.80 23.52
N THR A 155 -0.29 1.99 22.95
CA THR A 155 -0.49 3.26 23.66
C THR A 155 -1.77 4.00 23.26
N LEU A 156 -2.29 3.75 22.06
CA LEU A 156 -3.52 4.40 21.60
C LEU A 156 -4.74 3.77 22.31
N PRO A 157 -5.63 4.56 22.92
CA PRO A 157 -6.86 4.05 23.52
C PRO A 157 -7.71 3.24 22.54
N VAL A 158 -8.36 2.19 23.02
CA VAL A 158 -9.12 1.25 22.17
C VAL A 158 -10.20 1.95 21.35
N ASP A 159 -10.92 2.92 21.92
CA ASP A 159 -11.92 3.72 21.20
C ASP A 159 -11.33 4.50 20.04
N GLN A 160 -10.11 4.99 20.18
CA GLN A 160 -9.38 5.64 19.09
C GLN A 160 -8.85 4.66 18.05
N GLN A 161 -8.39 3.46 18.47
CA GLN A 161 -8.03 2.40 17.53
C GLN A 161 -9.24 2.00 16.67
N VAL A 162 -10.43 1.90 17.28
CA VAL A 162 -11.68 1.62 16.55
C VAL A 162 -11.95 2.71 15.51
N LEU A 163 -11.87 3.99 15.89
CA LEU A 163 -12.03 5.10 14.93
C LEU A 163 -11.03 4.99 13.78
N TYR A 164 -9.75 4.76 14.07
CA TYR A 164 -8.75 4.63 13.00
C TYR A 164 -9.03 3.45 12.05
N LEU A 165 -9.44 2.30 12.57
CA LEU A 165 -9.79 1.14 11.76
C LEU A 165 -11.07 1.37 10.94
N GLN A 166 -12.05 2.10 11.49
CA GLN A 166 -13.24 2.55 10.75
C GLN A 166 -12.85 3.47 9.60
N TRP A 167 -11.93 4.41 9.82
CA TRP A 167 -11.37 5.23 8.74
C TRP A 167 -10.79 4.38 7.62
N LYS A 168 -9.90 3.42 7.94
CA LYS A 168 -9.29 2.56 6.92
C LYS A 168 -10.31 1.76 6.12
N LEU A 169 -11.40 1.34 6.77
CA LEU A 169 -12.52 0.67 6.10
C LEU A 169 -13.29 1.62 5.18
N ILE A 170 -13.68 2.80 5.68
CA ILE A 170 -14.40 3.82 4.92
C ILE A 170 -13.60 4.25 3.70
N ASP A 171 -12.33 4.59 3.90
CA ASP A 171 -11.42 5.07 2.85
C ASP A 171 -11.24 4.01 1.74
N SER A 172 -10.99 2.76 2.13
CA SER A 172 -10.81 1.66 1.16
C SER A 172 -12.07 1.32 0.36
N ALA A 173 -13.26 1.55 0.90
CA ALA A 173 -14.53 1.24 0.27
C ALA A 173 -15.16 2.45 -0.46
N ALA A 174 -14.67 3.65 -0.24
CA ALA A 174 -15.29 4.92 -0.62
C ALA A 174 -15.78 4.98 -2.07
N SER A 175 -14.96 4.51 -3.02
CA SER A 175 -15.29 4.53 -4.45
C SER A 175 -16.40 3.54 -4.85
N ALA A 176 -16.71 2.55 -3.99
CA ALA A 176 -17.70 1.51 -4.23
C ALA A 176 -18.99 1.71 -3.42
N LEU A 177 -19.05 2.74 -2.57
CA LEU A 177 -20.21 3.10 -1.77
C LEU A 177 -21.20 3.98 -2.57
N ASN A 178 -21.90 4.89 -1.90
CA ASN A 178 -22.83 5.79 -2.58
C ASN A 178 -22.11 6.89 -3.38
N ASP A 179 -22.86 7.60 -4.22
CA ASP A 179 -22.30 8.60 -5.13
C ASP A 179 -21.66 9.80 -4.38
N GLU A 180 -22.18 10.17 -3.22
CA GLU A 180 -21.64 11.27 -2.40
C GLU A 180 -20.26 10.91 -1.83
N MET A 181 -20.08 9.69 -1.34
CA MET A 181 -18.80 9.20 -0.84
C MET A 181 -17.79 9.02 -1.97
N ALA A 182 -18.22 8.46 -3.10
CA ALA A 182 -17.37 8.33 -4.29
C ALA A 182 -16.91 9.70 -4.81
N GLN A 183 -17.82 10.71 -4.83
CA GLN A 183 -17.48 12.06 -5.23
C GLN A 183 -16.50 12.72 -4.25
N GLN A 184 -16.72 12.59 -2.95
CA GLN A 184 -15.82 13.15 -1.93
C GLN A 184 -14.44 12.50 -1.98
N ASN A 185 -14.35 11.19 -2.27
CA ASN A 185 -13.10 10.48 -2.47
C ASN A 185 -12.36 11.00 -3.71
N PHE A 186 -13.06 11.15 -4.84
CA PHE A 186 -12.51 11.74 -6.06
C PHE A 186 -12.01 13.17 -5.83
N ASP A 187 -12.79 14.00 -5.14
CA ASP A 187 -12.44 15.42 -4.91
C ASP A 187 -11.14 15.58 -4.12
N PHE A 188 -10.84 14.64 -3.25
CA PHE A 188 -9.57 14.66 -2.53
C PHE A 188 -8.44 13.98 -3.31
N TYR A 189 -8.53 12.69 -3.59
CA TYR A 189 -7.40 11.91 -4.14
C TYR A 189 -7.09 12.24 -5.61
N GLU A 190 -8.13 12.46 -6.41
CA GLU A 190 -7.94 12.70 -7.84
C GLU A 190 -7.86 14.20 -8.16
N ARG A 191 -8.79 15.00 -7.64
CA ARG A 191 -8.81 16.43 -7.95
C ARG A 191 -7.75 17.19 -7.16
N THR A 192 -7.70 17.05 -5.85
CA THR A 192 -6.79 17.85 -5.01
C THR A 192 -5.36 17.35 -5.08
N MET A 193 -5.13 16.04 -4.98
CA MET A 193 -3.77 15.49 -4.98
C MET A 193 -3.19 15.30 -6.39
N SER A 194 -4.01 14.86 -7.36
CA SER A 194 -3.55 14.48 -8.71
C SER A 194 -3.88 15.49 -9.80
N GLY A 195 -4.74 16.51 -9.52
CA GLY A 195 -5.10 17.55 -10.47
C GLY A 195 -6.14 17.14 -11.52
N THR A 196 -6.75 15.96 -11.40
CA THR A 196 -7.79 15.46 -12.30
C THR A 196 -9.04 16.30 -12.17
N GLN A 197 -9.60 16.80 -13.28
CA GLN A 197 -10.70 17.76 -13.24
C GLN A 197 -12.07 17.09 -13.16
N GLU A 198 -12.25 15.96 -13.84
CA GLU A 198 -13.53 15.29 -13.98
C GLU A 198 -13.45 13.81 -13.63
N MET A 199 -14.45 13.33 -12.89
CA MET A 199 -14.61 11.91 -12.59
C MET A 199 -14.96 11.14 -13.88
N GLN A 200 -14.37 9.96 -14.04
CA GLN A 200 -14.74 9.09 -15.16
C GLN A 200 -16.21 8.65 -15.06
N PRO A 201 -16.91 8.50 -16.20
CA PRO A 201 -18.25 7.93 -16.22
C PRO A 201 -18.29 6.56 -15.53
N ARG A 202 -19.32 6.30 -14.75
CA ARG A 202 -19.47 5.08 -13.92
C ARG A 202 -19.26 3.77 -14.68
N TRP A 203 -19.68 3.70 -15.95
CA TRP A 203 -19.47 2.50 -16.76
C TRP A 203 -17.97 2.19 -16.99
N LYS A 204 -17.10 3.21 -17.14
CA LYS A 204 -15.66 3.00 -17.28
C LYS A 204 -15.05 2.46 -15.97
N THR A 205 -15.48 3.01 -14.84
CA THR A 205 -15.07 2.51 -13.52
C THR A 205 -15.51 1.06 -13.34
N ALA A 206 -16.76 0.71 -13.71
CA ALA A 206 -17.25 -0.67 -13.64
C ALA A 206 -16.43 -1.63 -14.53
N VAL A 207 -16.11 -1.23 -15.77
CA VAL A 207 -15.23 -2.03 -16.65
C VAL A 207 -13.85 -2.21 -16.06
N SER A 208 -13.27 -1.16 -15.45
CA SER A 208 -11.95 -1.23 -14.79
C SER A 208 -11.97 -2.19 -13.60
N VAL A 209 -13.02 -2.16 -12.78
CA VAL A 209 -13.16 -3.08 -11.63
C VAL A 209 -13.26 -4.53 -12.12
N VAL A 210 -14.08 -4.82 -13.14
CA VAL A 210 -14.19 -6.15 -13.72
C VAL A 210 -12.86 -6.61 -14.32
N SER A 211 -12.17 -5.73 -15.05
CA SER A 211 -10.86 -6.04 -15.65
C SER A 211 -9.79 -6.28 -14.60
N SER A 212 -9.86 -5.59 -13.46
CA SER A 212 -8.90 -5.81 -12.34
C SER A 212 -9.18 -7.12 -11.60
N ALA A 213 -10.46 -7.47 -11.40
CA ALA A 213 -10.85 -8.67 -10.67
C ALA A 213 -10.76 -9.95 -11.51
N LEU A 214 -11.09 -9.87 -12.79
CA LEU A 214 -11.22 -11.01 -13.72
C LEU A 214 -10.38 -10.81 -15.00
N GLY A 215 -9.22 -10.15 -14.89
CA GLY A 215 -8.42 -9.70 -16.02
C GLY A 215 -8.07 -10.78 -17.03
N GLU A 216 -7.69 -11.97 -16.57
CA GLU A 216 -7.37 -13.10 -17.46
C GLU A 216 -8.61 -13.57 -18.25
N ALA A 217 -9.77 -13.67 -17.62
CA ALA A 217 -11.01 -14.07 -18.29
C ALA A 217 -11.48 -13.00 -19.29
N VAL A 218 -11.45 -11.73 -18.91
CA VAL A 218 -11.75 -10.61 -19.82
C VAL A 218 -10.72 -10.55 -20.96
N GLY A 219 -9.45 -10.83 -20.66
CA GLY A 219 -8.35 -10.89 -21.61
C GLY A 219 -8.58 -11.95 -22.70
N GLN A 220 -9.09 -13.12 -22.34
CA GLN A 220 -9.45 -14.16 -23.32
C GLN A 220 -10.51 -13.67 -24.32
N MET A 221 -11.59 -13.06 -23.83
CA MET A 221 -12.65 -12.49 -24.67
C MET A 221 -12.12 -11.36 -25.57
N TYR A 222 -11.23 -10.52 -25.06
CA TYR A 222 -10.59 -9.46 -25.83
C TYR A 222 -9.70 -10.01 -26.93
N VAL A 223 -8.85 -10.99 -26.60
CA VAL A 223 -7.92 -11.62 -27.55
C VAL A 223 -8.66 -12.31 -28.68
N GLU A 224 -9.71 -13.06 -28.36
CA GLU A 224 -10.55 -13.75 -29.35
C GLU A 224 -11.12 -12.77 -30.40
N LYS A 225 -11.53 -11.58 -29.97
CA LYS A 225 -12.20 -10.60 -30.82
C LYS A 225 -11.25 -9.58 -31.47
N TYR A 226 -10.22 -9.16 -30.79
CA TYR A 226 -9.42 -7.98 -31.17
C TYR A 226 -7.93 -8.23 -31.35
N PHE A 227 -7.42 -9.41 -31.00
CA PHE A 227 -5.99 -9.70 -31.06
C PHE A 227 -5.71 -10.97 -31.91
N PRO A 228 -5.69 -10.85 -33.24
CA PRO A 228 -5.49 -11.98 -34.14
C PRO A 228 -4.11 -12.61 -33.98
N ALA A 229 -3.97 -13.89 -34.36
CA ALA A 229 -2.74 -14.68 -34.26
C ALA A 229 -1.53 -13.97 -34.90
N ALA A 230 -1.70 -13.33 -36.05
CA ALA A 230 -0.63 -12.57 -36.71
C ALA A 230 -0.11 -11.40 -35.87
N ALA A 231 -0.95 -10.71 -35.08
CA ALA A 231 -0.51 -9.68 -34.15
C ALA A 231 0.33 -10.28 -33.02
N LYS A 232 -0.07 -11.44 -32.48
CA LYS A 232 0.70 -12.18 -31.49
C LYS A 232 2.09 -12.57 -32.00
N GLU A 233 2.18 -13.09 -33.20
CA GLU A 233 3.46 -13.47 -33.83
C GLU A 233 4.40 -12.26 -34.00
N ARG A 234 3.85 -11.11 -34.42
CA ARG A 234 4.61 -9.86 -34.52
C ARG A 234 5.14 -9.40 -33.15
N MET A 235 4.31 -9.48 -32.10
CA MET A 235 4.75 -9.13 -30.74
C MET A 235 5.82 -10.09 -30.24
N ILE A 236 5.72 -11.39 -30.49
CA ILE A 236 6.76 -12.36 -30.14
C ILE A 236 8.07 -12.04 -30.88
N SER A 237 8.01 -11.70 -32.17
CA SER A 237 9.18 -11.28 -32.93
C SER A 237 9.81 -10.00 -32.36
N LEU A 238 8.98 -9.01 -31.99
CA LEU A 238 9.45 -7.79 -31.33
C LEU A 238 10.20 -8.08 -30.02
N VAL A 239 9.61 -8.92 -29.17
CA VAL A 239 10.24 -9.30 -27.89
C VAL A 239 11.56 -10.03 -28.12
N LYS A 240 11.64 -10.94 -29.08
CA LYS A 240 12.91 -11.61 -29.46
C LYS A 240 13.98 -10.64 -29.91
N ASN A 241 13.62 -9.65 -30.73
CA ASN A 241 14.56 -8.60 -31.16
C ASN A 241 15.05 -7.77 -29.98
N LEU A 242 14.17 -7.41 -29.03
CA LEU A 242 14.57 -6.72 -27.80
C LEU A 242 15.53 -7.57 -26.95
N GLN A 243 15.26 -8.85 -26.80
CA GLN A 243 16.15 -9.79 -26.09
C GLN A 243 17.52 -9.86 -26.75
N THR A 244 17.57 -9.97 -28.09
CA THR A 244 18.84 -9.97 -28.85
C THR A 244 19.62 -8.68 -28.63
N SER A 245 18.96 -7.53 -28.78
CA SER A 245 19.59 -6.21 -28.56
C SER A 245 20.07 -6.02 -27.11
N LEU A 246 19.31 -6.55 -26.13
CA LEU A 246 19.73 -6.54 -24.73
C LEU A 246 20.99 -7.39 -24.53
N GLY A 247 21.04 -8.61 -25.09
CA GLY A 247 22.22 -9.47 -25.04
C GLY A 247 23.46 -8.80 -25.65
N GLU A 248 23.32 -8.16 -26.82
CA GLU A 248 24.40 -7.39 -27.44
C GLU A 248 24.89 -6.23 -26.53
N ARG A 249 23.97 -5.54 -25.87
CA ARG A 249 24.34 -4.48 -24.93
C ARG A 249 25.05 -5.00 -23.70
N ILE A 250 24.57 -6.09 -23.11
CA ILE A 250 25.21 -6.74 -21.94
C ILE A 250 26.66 -7.12 -22.27
N ASN A 251 26.90 -7.75 -23.42
CA ASN A 251 28.22 -8.14 -23.84
C ASN A 251 29.19 -6.96 -24.07
N ASN A 252 28.67 -5.75 -24.24
CA ASN A 252 29.48 -4.55 -24.47
C ASN A 252 29.59 -3.64 -23.23
N LEU A 253 29.10 -4.07 -22.06
CA LEU A 253 29.17 -3.27 -20.83
C LEU A 253 30.55 -3.40 -20.17
N ALA A 254 31.30 -2.30 -20.13
CA ALA A 254 32.65 -2.26 -19.57
C ALA A 254 32.73 -2.56 -18.05
N TRP A 255 31.63 -2.46 -17.34
CA TRP A 255 31.55 -2.71 -15.89
C TRP A 255 31.08 -4.13 -15.52
N MET A 256 30.66 -4.90 -16.51
CA MET A 256 30.20 -6.29 -16.28
C MET A 256 31.36 -7.25 -16.52
N SER A 257 31.56 -8.23 -15.64
CA SER A 257 32.60 -9.25 -15.79
C SER A 257 32.26 -10.27 -16.89
N ASP A 258 33.31 -10.90 -17.45
CA ASP A 258 33.11 -11.98 -18.44
C ASP A 258 32.37 -13.18 -17.85
N GLU A 259 32.42 -13.36 -16.52
CA GLU A 259 31.75 -14.43 -15.78
C GLU A 259 30.25 -14.22 -15.69
N THR A 260 29.77 -12.97 -15.64
CA THR A 260 28.35 -12.59 -15.56
C THR A 260 27.71 -12.59 -16.94
#